data_2ef86a3af9b3f314d6cbc3e2f09b3e52
#
_entry.id   2ef86a3af9b3f314d6cbc3e2f09b3e52
#
_cell.length_a   1.000
_cell.length_b   1.000
_cell.length_c   1.000
_cell.angle_alpha   90.00
_cell.angle_beta   90.00
_cell.angle_gamma   90.00
#
_symmetry.space_group_name_H-M   'P 1'
#
loop_
_entity.id
_entity.type
_entity.pdbx_description
1 polymer ?
#
loop_
_entity_poly.entity_id
_entity_poly.type
_entity_poly.pdbx_seq_one_letter_code
_entity_poly.pdbx_strand_id
1 'polypeptide(L)'
;NRNFIQDINTFRFVGGIDFSFADWDADVSFNFGRTDGTEINEGRFIRSRVLEALGSDCVAPCVPLNLFGGPGSISQDQIDWISYTGTAKTTYTQKSITANVSNSNLFDLPAGSVGIAFGIDSREETGQYVEDPLTEAGDTTGNKGESTRGGYDVDELYLELLIPLIDNASLGTAYLDYSIRYSDYSNFGDTDNSKFGFRWDINDMIAIRATVSE
;
A
#
# COMPACT_ATOMS: atom_id res chain seq x y z
N ASN A 1 -31.79 -7.93 -10.56
CA ASN A 1 -30.55 -7.36 -11.12
C ASN A 1 -29.40 -7.59 -10.14
N ARG A 2 -28.23 -7.95 -10.64
CA ARG A 2 -26.99 -7.95 -9.85
C ARG A 2 -26.40 -6.55 -9.91
N ASN A 3 -26.00 -6.04 -8.75
CA ASN A 3 -25.35 -4.74 -8.65
C ASN A 3 -24.13 -4.85 -7.72
N PHE A 4 -23.07 -4.08 -8.03
CA PHE A 4 -21.87 -4.00 -7.24
C PHE A 4 -21.67 -2.52 -6.87
N ILE A 5 -21.60 -2.24 -5.59
CA ILE A 5 -21.39 -0.91 -5.04
C ILE A 5 -20.13 -0.94 -4.19
N GLN A 6 -19.28 0.04 -4.36
CA GLN A 6 -18.08 0.21 -3.57
C GLN A 6 -18.07 1.61 -2.97
N ASP A 7 -17.84 1.69 -1.66
CA ASP A 7 -17.65 2.94 -0.92
C ASP A 7 -16.25 2.89 -0.27
N ILE A 8 -15.40 3.86 -0.60
CA ILE A 8 -14.02 3.94 -0.10
C ILE A 8 -13.82 5.31 0.53
N ASN A 9 -13.43 5.29 1.81
CA ASN A 9 -13.11 6.49 2.57
C ASN A 9 -11.65 6.45 3.01
N THR A 10 -10.89 7.51 2.71
CA THR A 10 -9.49 7.64 3.12
C THR A 10 -9.32 8.87 3.99
N PHE A 11 -8.68 8.67 5.14
CA PHE A 11 -8.21 9.74 6.02
C PHE A 11 -6.69 9.69 6.12
N ARG A 12 -6.05 10.87 6.06
CA ARG A 12 -4.61 11.00 6.28
C ARG A 12 -4.31 12.22 7.14
N PHE A 13 -3.43 12.03 8.11
CA PHE A 13 -2.83 13.10 8.90
C PHE A 13 -1.32 13.04 8.76
N VAL A 14 -0.70 14.21 8.49
CA VAL A 14 0.76 14.36 8.45
C VAL A 14 1.12 15.59 9.28
N GLY A 15 2.10 15.46 10.14
CA GLY A 15 2.64 16.58 10.91
C GLY A 15 4.14 16.41 11.10
N GLY A 16 4.87 17.50 11.12
CA GLY A 16 6.32 17.47 11.28
C GLY A 16 6.86 18.79 11.80
N ILE A 17 8.14 18.76 12.13
CA ILE A 17 8.92 19.92 12.59
C ILE A 17 10.24 19.88 11.85
N ASP A 18 10.58 20.98 11.22
CA ASP A 18 11.89 21.25 10.60
C ASP A 18 12.65 22.23 11.48
N PHE A 19 13.96 22.01 11.67
CA PHE A 19 14.81 22.93 12.40
C PHE A 19 16.23 22.87 11.87
N SER A 20 16.95 24.00 12.00
CA SER A 20 18.36 24.12 11.63
C SER A 20 19.16 24.53 12.85
N PHE A 21 20.35 23.95 13.03
CA PHE A 21 21.30 24.29 14.06
C PHE A 21 22.72 24.28 13.50
N ALA A 22 23.39 25.45 13.52
CA ALA A 22 24.63 25.66 12.80
C ALA A 22 24.49 25.30 11.31
N ASP A 23 25.32 24.39 10.79
CA ASP A 23 25.28 23.93 9.42
C ASP A 23 24.46 22.61 9.22
N TRP A 24 23.68 22.22 10.23
CA TRP A 24 22.85 21.04 10.22
C TRP A 24 21.37 21.40 10.05
N ASP A 25 20.72 20.73 9.13
CA ASP A 25 19.27 20.74 8.97
C ASP A 25 18.71 19.40 9.45
N ALA A 26 17.60 19.47 10.17
CA ALA A 26 16.94 18.27 10.67
C ALA A 26 15.42 18.41 10.57
N ASP A 27 14.76 17.28 10.33
CA ASP A 27 13.31 17.17 10.37
C ASP A 27 12.86 15.92 11.11
N VAL A 28 11.69 16.01 11.71
CA VAL A 28 10.96 14.87 12.26
C VAL A 28 9.53 14.96 11.79
N SER A 29 9.03 13.88 11.21
CA SER A 29 7.66 13.82 10.74
C SER A 29 6.93 12.57 11.23
N PHE A 30 5.62 12.71 11.38
CA PHE A 30 4.69 11.64 11.68
C PHE A 30 3.61 11.60 10.60
N ASN A 31 3.28 10.41 10.13
CA ASN A 31 2.21 10.18 9.20
C ASN A 31 1.28 9.07 9.72
N PHE A 32 -0.02 9.33 9.64
CA PHE A 32 -1.07 8.37 9.89
C PHE A 32 -2.02 8.36 8.70
N GLY A 33 -2.24 7.19 8.10
CA GLY A 33 -3.18 6.97 7.02
C GLY A 33 -4.12 5.81 7.33
N ARG A 34 -5.41 5.96 7.01
CA ARG A 34 -6.39 4.89 7.10
C ARG A 34 -7.34 4.95 5.92
N THR A 35 -7.55 3.79 5.30
CA THR A 35 -8.55 3.59 4.25
C THR A 35 -9.52 2.53 4.70
N ASP A 36 -10.81 2.86 4.73
CA ASP A 36 -11.90 1.93 4.97
C ASP A 36 -12.70 1.78 3.67
N GLY A 37 -12.91 0.53 3.24
CA GLY A 37 -13.69 0.17 2.08
C GLY A 37 -14.87 -0.71 2.48
N THR A 38 -16.02 -0.50 1.82
CA THR A 38 -17.18 -1.38 1.92
C THR A 38 -17.62 -1.78 0.53
N GLU A 39 -17.73 -3.07 0.29
CA GLU A 39 -18.23 -3.66 -0.95
C GLU A 39 -19.60 -4.25 -0.69
N ILE A 40 -20.61 -3.84 -1.47
CA ILE A 40 -21.96 -4.33 -1.40
C ILE A 40 -22.30 -5.04 -2.72
N ASN A 41 -22.64 -6.30 -2.62
CA ASN A 41 -22.98 -7.18 -3.74
C ASN A 41 -24.45 -7.55 -3.66
N GLU A 42 -25.29 -6.86 -4.41
CA GLU A 42 -26.72 -7.14 -4.48
C GLU A 42 -27.05 -8.26 -5.46
N GLY A 43 -28.15 -8.96 -5.19
CA GLY A 43 -28.70 -10.01 -6.07
C GLY A 43 -27.82 -11.25 -6.17
N ARG A 44 -27.06 -11.56 -5.14
CA ARG A 44 -26.39 -12.86 -4.98
C ARG A 44 -27.37 -13.91 -4.51
N PHE A 45 -27.10 -15.19 -4.76
CA PHE A 45 -27.99 -16.29 -4.40
C PHE A 45 -27.40 -17.15 -3.28
N ILE A 46 -28.26 -17.48 -2.30
CA ILE A 46 -27.97 -18.40 -1.21
C ILE A 46 -28.11 -19.83 -1.74
N ARG A 47 -27.02 -20.59 -1.71
CA ARG A 47 -26.96 -21.95 -2.28
C ARG A 47 -27.93 -22.91 -1.61
N SER A 48 -27.97 -22.93 -0.28
CA SER A 48 -28.90 -23.77 0.49
C SER A 48 -30.35 -23.51 0.12
N ARG A 49 -30.77 -22.23 0.01
CA ARG A 49 -32.14 -21.86 -0.39
C ARG A 49 -32.46 -22.21 -1.84
N VAL A 50 -31.49 -22.11 -2.76
CA VAL A 50 -31.67 -22.54 -4.13
C VAL A 50 -31.91 -24.07 -4.19
N LEU A 51 -31.13 -24.85 -3.44
CA LEU A 51 -31.27 -26.33 -3.40
C LEU A 51 -32.59 -26.72 -2.74
N GLU A 52 -33.00 -26.09 -1.67
CA GLU A 52 -34.30 -26.30 -1.01
C GLU A 52 -35.47 -26.00 -1.97
N ALA A 53 -35.42 -24.86 -2.66
CA ALA A 53 -36.46 -24.43 -3.60
C ALA A 53 -36.59 -25.34 -4.86
N LEU A 54 -35.51 -26.07 -5.21
CA LEU A 54 -35.52 -27.08 -6.28
C LEU A 54 -35.93 -28.49 -5.79
N GLY A 55 -35.95 -28.69 -4.47
CA GLY A 55 -36.26 -29.99 -3.87
C GLY A 55 -37.74 -30.26 -3.73
N SER A 56 -38.09 -31.53 -3.40
CA SER A 56 -39.46 -31.96 -3.10
C SER A 56 -39.98 -31.47 -1.76
N ASP A 57 -39.09 -31.06 -0.86
CA ASP A 57 -39.37 -30.75 0.54
C ASP A 57 -39.56 -29.24 0.78
N CYS A 58 -39.73 -28.47 -0.33
CA CYS A 58 -39.94 -27.02 -0.26
C CYS A 58 -41.37 -26.76 0.29
N VAL A 59 -41.43 -26.45 1.58
CA VAL A 59 -42.67 -26.03 2.29
C VAL A 59 -42.54 -24.60 2.78
N ALA A 60 -43.64 -23.89 2.93
CA ALA A 60 -43.63 -22.48 3.41
C ALA A 60 -42.73 -22.31 4.65
N PRO A 61 -41.83 -21.31 4.69
CA PRO A 61 -41.75 -20.12 3.81
C PRO A 61 -40.96 -20.33 2.48
N CYS A 62 -40.45 -21.54 2.18
CA CYS A 62 -39.79 -21.84 0.92
C CYS A 62 -40.74 -21.61 -0.28
N VAL A 63 -40.19 -20.98 -1.34
CA VAL A 63 -40.91 -20.75 -2.60
C VAL A 63 -40.33 -21.65 -3.69
N PRO A 64 -41.11 -22.65 -4.21
CA PRO A 64 -40.60 -23.60 -5.21
C PRO A 64 -40.07 -22.91 -6.46
N LEU A 65 -38.90 -23.34 -6.96
CA LEU A 65 -38.20 -22.74 -8.07
C LEU A 65 -38.28 -23.66 -9.29
N ASN A 66 -38.70 -23.13 -10.46
CA ASN A 66 -38.71 -23.84 -11.73
C ASN A 66 -37.70 -23.18 -12.70
N LEU A 67 -36.56 -23.83 -12.91
CA LEU A 67 -35.52 -23.34 -13.81
C LEU A 67 -35.81 -23.65 -15.29
N PHE A 68 -36.80 -24.52 -15.59
CA PHE A 68 -37.11 -24.97 -16.94
C PHE A 68 -38.28 -24.22 -17.59
N GLY A 69 -38.85 -23.22 -16.91
CA GLY A 69 -39.98 -22.46 -17.42
C GLY A 69 -39.66 -21.46 -18.54
N GLY A 70 -38.37 -21.27 -18.87
CA GLY A 70 -37.91 -20.32 -19.86
C GLY A 70 -37.75 -18.88 -19.32
N PRO A 71 -37.31 -17.93 -20.15
CA PRO A 71 -37.11 -16.53 -19.74
C PRO A 71 -38.40 -15.91 -19.18
N GLY A 72 -38.28 -15.26 -18.00
CA GLY A 72 -39.41 -14.57 -17.33
C GLY A 72 -40.31 -15.47 -16.48
N SER A 73 -40.03 -16.78 -16.36
CA SER A 73 -40.83 -17.72 -15.55
C SER A 73 -40.51 -17.64 -14.04
N ILE A 74 -39.38 -17.06 -13.66
CA ILE A 74 -39.00 -16.90 -12.26
C ILE A 74 -39.69 -15.64 -11.70
N SER A 75 -40.56 -15.83 -10.71
CA SER A 75 -41.28 -14.74 -10.05
C SER A 75 -40.39 -13.91 -9.10
N GLN A 76 -40.87 -12.73 -8.74
CA GLN A 76 -40.14 -11.89 -7.75
C GLN A 76 -40.05 -12.59 -6.38
N ASP A 77 -41.11 -13.28 -5.94
CA ASP A 77 -41.10 -14.01 -4.65
C ASP A 77 -40.04 -15.11 -4.62
N GLN A 78 -39.83 -15.81 -5.77
CA GLN A 78 -38.79 -16.81 -5.93
C GLN A 78 -37.37 -16.15 -5.84
N ILE A 79 -37.19 -14.99 -6.49
CA ILE A 79 -35.93 -14.26 -6.45
C ILE A 79 -35.69 -13.77 -5.02
N ASP A 80 -36.68 -13.20 -4.35
CA ASP A 80 -36.56 -12.68 -2.98
C ASP A 80 -36.22 -13.78 -1.98
N TRP A 81 -36.78 -15.00 -2.19
CA TRP A 81 -36.44 -16.15 -1.35
C TRP A 81 -34.98 -16.58 -1.46
N ILE A 82 -34.44 -16.66 -2.66
CA ILE A 82 -33.09 -17.20 -2.92
C ILE A 82 -31.99 -16.15 -2.86
N SER A 83 -32.33 -14.86 -2.99
CA SER A 83 -31.31 -13.80 -3.09
C SER A 83 -30.97 -13.19 -1.73
N TYR A 84 -29.78 -12.55 -1.70
CA TYR A 84 -29.32 -11.74 -0.59
C TYR A 84 -28.39 -10.64 -1.08
N THR A 85 -28.10 -9.70 -0.18
CA THR A 85 -27.06 -8.68 -0.38
C THR A 85 -25.87 -9.02 0.49
N GLY A 86 -24.75 -9.33 -0.13
CA GLY A 86 -23.48 -9.61 0.53
C GLY A 86 -22.71 -8.32 0.80
N THR A 87 -22.00 -8.25 1.92
CA THR A 87 -21.19 -7.08 2.29
C THR A 87 -19.84 -7.52 2.79
N ALA A 88 -18.76 -7.08 2.12
CA ALA A 88 -17.39 -7.26 2.56
C ALA A 88 -16.79 -5.91 2.98
N LYS A 89 -15.83 -5.95 3.91
CA LYS A 89 -15.17 -4.75 4.45
C LYS A 89 -13.67 -4.88 4.36
N THR A 90 -13.01 -3.78 3.95
CA THR A 90 -11.55 -3.66 3.93
C THR A 90 -11.14 -2.52 4.86
N THR A 91 -10.10 -2.73 5.64
CA THR A 91 -9.43 -1.66 6.38
C THR A 91 -7.93 -1.78 6.13
N TYR A 92 -7.31 -0.67 5.75
CA TYR A 92 -5.87 -0.55 5.63
C TYR A 92 -5.40 0.62 6.49
N THR A 93 -4.34 0.41 7.29
CA THR A 93 -3.77 1.45 8.15
C THR A 93 -2.26 1.49 7.99
N GLN A 94 -1.73 2.70 7.84
CA GLN A 94 -0.29 2.98 7.83
C GLN A 94 0.01 4.02 8.91
N LYS A 95 1.07 3.78 9.67
CA LYS A 95 1.69 4.75 10.58
C LYS A 95 3.17 4.81 10.28
N SER A 96 3.74 6.01 10.24
CA SER A 96 5.19 6.13 10.15
C SER A 96 5.71 7.33 10.96
N ILE A 97 6.91 7.18 11.44
CA ILE A 97 7.73 8.23 12.02
C ILE A 97 9.05 8.25 11.27
N THR A 98 9.46 9.44 10.81
CA THR A 98 10.71 9.63 10.09
C THR A 98 11.49 10.75 10.75
N ALA A 99 12.79 10.57 10.95
CA ALA A 99 13.68 11.62 11.41
C ALA A 99 14.93 11.66 10.52
N ASN A 100 15.25 12.84 10.01
CA ASN A 100 16.34 13.07 9.08
C ASN A 100 17.25 14.17 9.63
N VAL A 101 18.55 14.04 9.34
CA VAL A 101 19.56 15.05 9.64
C VAL A 101 20.50 15.15 8.45
N SER A 102 20.84 16.37 8.04
CA SER A 102 21.75 16.60 6.93
C SER A 102 22.68 17.79 7.19
N ASN A 103 23.84 17.74 6.54
CA ASN A 103 24.80 18.83 6.49
C ASN A 103 25.41 18.87 5.09
N SER A 104 25.23 19.97 4.38
CA SER A 104 25.77 20.17 3.04
C SER A 104 27.23 20.64 3.02
N ASN A 105 27.79 20.99 4.17
CA ASN A 105 29.13 21.58 4.33
C ASN A 105 29.91 20.85 5.43
N LEU A 106 29.95 19.52 5.44
CA LEU A 106 30.58 18.73 6.49
C LEU A 106 32.09 19.03 6.63
N PHE A 107 32.78 19.07 5.49
CA PHE A 107 34.16 19.56 5.35
C PHE A 107 34.46 19.86 3.88
N ASP A 108 35.45 20.71 3.63
CA ASP A 108 35.81 21.17 2.30
C ASP A 108 36.86 20.28 1.64
N LEU A 109 36.61 19.96 0.37
CA LEU A 109 37.55 19.41 -0.58
C LEU A 109 37.92 20.49 -1.63
N PRO A 110 39.00 20.33 -2.42
CA PRO A 110 39.33 21.27 -3.49
C PRO A 110 38.21 21.54 -4.51
N ALA A 111 37.28 20.61 -4.64
CA ALA A 111 36.15 20.69 -5.57
C ALA A 111 34.82 21.10 -4.91
N GLY A 112 34.84 21.47 -3.63
CA GLY A 112 33.66 21.89 -2.88
C GLY A 112 33.47 21.12 -1.57
N SER A 113 32.37 21.39 -0.88
CA SER A 113 32.08 20.77 0.42
C SER A 113 31.42 19.40 0.26
N VAL A 114 31.77 18.47 1.14
CA VAL A 114 31.13 17.16 1.24
C VAL A 114 29.79 17.30 1.96
N GLY A 115 28.73 16.77 1.37
CA GLY A 115 27.41 16.65 1.98
C GLY A 115 27.20 15.29 2.62
N ILE A 116 26.49 15.27 3.74
CA ILE A 116 26.06 14.06 4.45
C ILE A 116 24.57 14.18 4.80
N ALA A 117 23.84 13.08 4.67
CA ALA A 117 22.52 12.93 5.25
C ALA A 117 22.38 11.54 5.88
N PHE A 118 21.67 11.47 7.00
CA PHE A 118 21.29 10.21 7.63
C PHE A 118 19.94 10.35 8.30
N GLY A 119 19.26 9.24 8.44
CA GLY A 119 17.95 9.27 9.08
C GLY A 119 17.48 7.88 9.43
N ILE A 120 16.35 7.87 10.14
CA ILE A 120 15.61 6.69 10.54
C ILE A 120 14.17 6.81 10.06
N ASP A 121 13.60 5.68 9.68
CA ASP A 121 12.16 5.52 9.41
C ASP A 121 11.65 4.32 10.19
N SER A 122 10.51 4.48 10.87
CA SER A 122 9.80 3.38 11.52
C SER A 122 8.37 3.39 11.01
N ARG A 123 7.93 2.28 10.40
CA ARG A 123 6.63 2.17 9.74
C ARG A 123 5.91 0.90 10.13
N GLU A 124 4.64 1.04 10.51
CA GLU A 124 3.68 -0.04 10.73
C GLU A 124 2.63 0.00 9.62
N GLU A 125 2.40 -1.14 8.96
CA GLU A 125 1.34 -1.33 7.98
C GLU A 125 0.46 -2.52 8.36
N THR A 126 -0.85 -2.30 8.41
CA THR A 126 -1.83 -3.34 8.70
C THR A 126 -2.96 -3.32 7.68
N GLY A 127 -3.39 -4.52 7.29
CA GLY A 127 -4.52 -4.72 6.38
C GLY A 127 -5.46 -5.78 6.91
N GLN A 128 -6.75 -5.55 6.73
CA GLN A 128 -7.81 -6.51 7.05
C GLN A 128 -8.86 -6.49 5.94
N TYR A 129 -9.24 -7.68 5.51
CA TYR A 129 -10.41 -7.91 4.67
C TYR A 129 -11.35 -8.85 5.42
N VAL A 130 -12.59 -8.42 5.61
CA VAL A 130 -13.67 -9.20 6.25
C VAL A 130 -14.69 -9.53 5.19
N GLU A 131 -14.77 -10.81 4.85
CA GLU A 131 -15.72 -11.33 3.86
C GLU A 131 -17.14 -11.37 4.41
N ASP A 132 -18.13 -11.37 3.51
CA ASP A 132 -19.52 -11.64 3.84
C ASP A 132 -19.68 -13.02 4.48
N PRO A 133 -20.46 -13.15 5.59
CA PRO A 133 -20.57 -14.42 6.31
C PRO A 133 -21.11 -15.59 5.49
N LEU A 134 -22.04 -15.37 4.53
CA LEU A 134 -22.56 -16.43 3.68
C LEU A 134 -21.52 -16.86 2.64
N THR A 135 -20.75 -15.92 2.11
CA THR A 135 -19.62 -16.20 1.21
C THR A 135 -18.52 -16.96 1.94
N GLU A 136 -18.18 -16.55 3.17
CA GLU A 136 -17.18 -17.20 4.02
C GLU A 136 -17.62 -18.63 4.44
N ALA A 137 -18.92 -18.82 4.71
CA ALA A 137 -19.48 -20.15 4.97
C ALA A 137 -19.52 -21.05 3.71
N GLY A 138 -19.37 -20.46 2.50
CA GLY A 138 -19.53 -21.18 1.24
C GLY A 138 -20.98 -21.48 0.85
N ASP A 139 -21.94 -20.80 1.51
CA ASP A 139 -23.38 -20.97 1.23
C ASP A 139 -23.88 -19.96 0.17
N THR A 140 -23.05 -19.73 -0.85
CA THR A 140 -23.43 -18.94 -2.02
C THR A 140 -23.25 -19.73 -3.30
N THR A 141 -23.90 -19.31 -4.39
CA THR A 141 -23.68 -19.91 -5.71
C THR A 141 -22.38 -19.47 -6.39
N GLY A 142 -21.61 -18.58 -5.75
CA GLY A 142 -20.28 -18.14 -6.16
C GLY A 142 -19.17 -18.95 -5.45
N ASN A 143 -17.93 -18.52 -5.67
CA ASN A 143 -16.80 -19.08 -4.96
C ASN A 143 -16.83 -18.71 -3.47
N LYS A 144 -16.35 -19.62 -2.63
CA LYS A 144 -16.08 -19.33 -1.23
C LYS A 144 -14.98 -18.27 -1.14
N GLY A 145 -15.17 -17.24 -0.32
CA GLY A 145 -14.17 -16.28 0.08
C GLY A 145 -13.71 -16.54 1.51
N GLU A 146 -12.60 -15.93 1.90
CA GLU A 146 -12.09 -16.02 3.27
C GLU A 146 -11.67 -14.63 3.76
N SER A 147 -12.01 -14.35 5.02
CA SER A 147 -11.50 -13.16 5.69
C SER A 147 -9.99 -13.29 5.91
N THR A 148 -9.26 -12.22 5.63
CA THR A 148 -7.81 -12.18 5.79
C THR A 148 -7.38 -10.96 6.57
N ARG A 149 -6.29 -11.07 7.31
CA ARG A 149 -5.62 -9.94 7.97
C ARG A 149 -4.13 -10.19 8.04
N GLY A 150 -3.38 -9.12 8.01
CA GLY A 150 -1.94 -9.17 8.16
C GLY A 150 -1.37 -7.78 8.37
N GLY A 151 -0.10 -7.72 8.69
CA GLY A 151 0.64 -6.50 8.86
C GLY A 151 2.11 -6.80 9.01
N TYR A 152 2.90 -5.75 8.95
CA TYR A 152 4.32 -5.78 9.24
C TYR A 152 4.77 -4.43 9.78
N ASP A 153 5.85 -4.47 10.52
CA ASP A 153 6.62 -3.32 10.93
C ASP A 153 7.96 -3.33 10.18
N VAL A 154 8.48 -2.16 9.88
CA VAL A 154 9.82 -2.01 9.33
C VAL A 154 10.50 -0.84 10.03
N ASP A 155 11.72 -1.09 10.51
CA ASP A 155 12.63 -0.08 11.03
C ASP A 155 13.81 0.07 10.07
N GLU A 156 14.08 1.29 9.65
CA GLU A 156 15.09 1.58 8.64
C GLU A 156 16.09 2.61 9.16
N LEU A 157 17.34 2.41 8.76
CA LEU A 157 18.45 3.37 8.96
C LEU A 157 19.12 3.61 7.62
N TYR A 158 19.37 4.86 7.26
CA TYR A 158 20.10 5.19 6.05
C TYR A 158 21.19 6.22 6.26
N LEU A 159 22.19 6.18 5.38
CA LEU A 159 23.26 7.15 5.27
C LEU A 159 23.46 7.49 3.79
N GLU A 160 23.64 8.80 3.51
CA GLU A 160 23.96 9.31 2.18
C GLU A 160 25.16 10.26 2.26
N LEU A 161 26.05 10.16 1.27
CA LEU A 161 27.19 11.02 1.09
C LEU A 161 27.17 11.62 -0.31
N LEU A 162 27.41 12.91 -0.41
CA LEU A 162 27.66 13.62 -1.68
C LEU A 162 29.08 14.17 -1.67
N ILE A 163 29.91 13.69 -2.59
CA ILE A 163 31.35 14.01 -2.65
C ILE A 163 31.62 14.77 -3.95
N PRO A 164 31.98 16.06 -3.90
CA PRO A 164 32.39 16.79 -5.08
C PRO A 164 33.79 16.33 -5.53
N LEU A 165 33.93 16.01 -6.82
CA LEU A 165 35.18 15.51 -7.41
C LEU A 165 35.86 16.57 -8.28
N ILE A 166 35.07 17.33 -9.01
CA ILE A 166 35.54 18.37 -9.96
C ILE A 166 34.62 19.58 -9.80
N ASP A 167 35.26 20.76 -9.65
CA ASP A 167 34.62 22.07 -9.84
C ASP A 167 35.61 22.94 -10.60
N ASN A 168 35.45 23.00 -11.92
CA ASN A 168 36.41 23.66 -12.81
C ASN A 168 35.71 24.26 -14.02
N ALA A 169 36.00 25.52 -14.30
CA ALA A 169 35.37 26.27 -15.42
C ALA A 169 35.55 25.62 -16.81
N SER A 170 36.59 24.80 -17.00
CA SER A 170 36.88 24.15 -18.28
C SER A 170 36.41 22.67 -18.32
N LEU A 171 36.30 22.02 -17.18
CA LEU A 171 35.95 20.60 -17.05
C LEU A 171 34.52 20.41 -16.53
N GLY A 172 33.86 21.49 -16.12
CA GLY A 172 32.54 21.42 -15.51
C GLY A 172 32.57 20.95 -14.04
N THR A 173 31.49 20.39 -13.56
CA THR A 173 31.33 19.89 -12.19
C THR A 173 31.04 18.40 -12.16
N ALA A 174 31.71 17.67 -11.26
CA ALA A 174 31.45 16.24 -11.09
C ALA A 174 31.26 15.86 -9.62
N TYR A 175 30.36 14.93 -9.37
CA TYR A 175 29.98 14.44 -8.05
C TYR A 175 29.93 12.92 -8.04
N LEU A 176 30.28 12.35 -6.88
CA LEU A 176 30.00 10.98 -6.50
C LEU A 176 28.94 10.99 -5.41
N ASP A 177 27.87 10.23 -5.55
CA ASP A 177 26.92 9.94 -4.50
C ASP A 177 27.05 8.50 -4.03
N TYR A 178 27.01 8.29 -2.73
CA TYR A 178 26.94 6.98 -2.11
C TYR A 178 25.81 6.97 -1.11
N SER A 179 25.00 5.91 -1.16
CA SER A 179 23.97 5.69 -0.15
C SER A 179 23.92 4.23 0.28
N ILE A 180 23.61 4.03 1.55
CA ILE A 180 23.34 2.72 2.14
C ILE A 180 22.08 2.81 3.00
N ARG A 181 21.25 1.76 2.93
CA ARG A 181 20.05 1.62 3.76
C ARG A 181 20.01 0.22 4.33
N TYR A 182 19.81 0.14 5.62
CA TYR A 182 19.49 -1.09 6.35
C TYR A 182 18.02 -1.04 6.75
N SER A 183 17.28 -2.13 6.50
CA SER A 183 15.86 -2.24 6.84
C SER A 183 15.62 -3.58 7.53
N ASP A 184 14.98 -3.55 8.71
CA ASP A 184 14.56 -4.72 9.48
C ASP A 184 13.03 -4.85 9.44
N TYR A 185 12.55 -5.92 8.80
CA TYR A 185 11.13 -6.21 8.63
C TYR A 185 10.68 -7.30 9.59
N SER A 186 9.59 -7.07 10.31
CA SER A 186 9.04 -8.03 11.28
C SER A 186 8.58 -9.37 10.68
N ASN A 187 8.38 -9.45 9.36
CA ASN A 187 7.79 -10.61 8.69
C ASN A 187 8.76 -11.43 7.84
N PHE A 188 9.92 -10.90 7.46
CA PHE A 188 10.92 -11.65 6.66
C PHE A 188 12.39 -11.37 7.02
N GLY A 189 12.66 -10.49 7.99
CA GLY A 189 14.01 -10.17 8.46
C GLY A 189 14.63 -8.94 7.80
N ASP A 190 15.94 -8.87 7.81
CA ASP A 190 16.72 -7.70 7.43
C ASP A 190 17.16 -7.71 5.97
N THR A 191 17.34 -6.51 5.43
CA THR A 191 17.93 -6.26 4.10
C THR A 191 18.87 -5.07 4.18
N ASP A 192 19.94 -5.12 3.40
CA ASP A 192 20.82 -4.00 3.15
C ASP A 192 20.88 -3.69 1.66
N ASN A 193 20.83 -2.42 1.35
CA ASN A 193 20.86 -1.92 -0.02
C ASN A 193 21.90 -0.82 -0.12
N SER A 194 22.73 -0.85 -1.16
CA SER A 194 23.70 0.20 -1.42
C SER A 194 23.60 0.74 -2.84
N LYS A 195 23.94 2.00 -3.00
CA LYS A 195 23.94 2.68 -4.28
C LYS A 195 25.17 3.54 -4.43
N PHE A 196 25.84 3.45 -5.59
CA PHE A 196 26.84 4.39 -6.06
C PHE A 196 26.31 5.11 -7.28
N GLY A 197 26.33 6.43 -7.24
CA GLY A 197 26.01 7.29 -8.36
C GLY A 197 27.18 8.17 -8.73
N PHE A 198 27.31 8.47 -10.00
CA PHE A 198 28.27 9.42 -10.56
C PHE A 198 27.53 10.37 -11.48
N ARG A 199 27.79 11.66 -11.33
CA ARG A 199 27.29 12.71 -12.22
C ARG A 199 28.44 13.62 -12.61
N TRP A 200 28.55 13.90 -13.91
CA TRP A 200 29.48 14.85 -14.47
C TRP A 200 28.75 15.78 -15.45
N ASP A 201 28.58 17.02 -15.05
CA ASP A 201 28.06 18.11 -15.88
C ASP A 201 29.27 18.79 -16.55
N ILE A 202 29.58 18.39 -17.78
CA ILE A 202 30.75 18.87 -18.54
C ILE A 202 30.55 20.32 -18.92
N ASN A 203 29.32 20.69 -19.31
CA ASN A 203 28.89 22.04 -19.61
C ASN A 203 27.36 22.08 -19.61
N ASP A 204 26.76 23.24 -19.92
CA ASP A 204 25.30 23.46 -19.91
C ASP A 204 24.50 22.56 -20.89
N MET A 205 25.18 21.90 -21.84
CA MET A 205 24.55 21.06 -22.86
C MET A 205 24.78 19.56 -22.64
N ILE A 206 25.83 19.15 -21.93
CA ILE A 206 26.25 17.76 -21.82
C ILE A 206 26.44 17.36 -20.36
N ALA A 207 25.66 16.37 -19.92
CA ALA A 207 25.80 15.72 -18.64
C ALA A 207 25.90 14.20 -18.80
N ILE A 208 26.77 13.57 -18.04
CA ILE A 208 26.92 12.11 -17.94
C ILE A 208 26.46 11.66 -16.58
N ARG A 209 25.66 10.59 -16.52
CA ARG A 209 25.22 9.95 -15.28
C ARG A 209 25.41 8.45 -15.36
N ALA A 210 25.86 7.87 -14.26
CA ALA A 210 25.96 6.43 -14.09
C ALA A 210 25.50 6.07 -12.66
N THR A 211 24.81 4.95 -12.52
CA THR A 211 24.36 4.45 -11.21
C THR A 211 24.50 2.94 -11.17
N VAL A 212 25.00 2.43 -10.05
CA VAL A 212 25.03 1.01 -9.71
C VAL A 212 24.39 0.86 -8.34
N SER A 213 23.47 -0.07 -8.20
CA SER A 213 22.78 -0.36 -6.94
C SER A 213 22.58 -1.85 -6.74
N GLU A 214 22.62 -2.25 -5.51
CA GLU A 214 22.31 -3.60 -5.03
C GLU A 214 21.25 -3.52 -3.94
#